data_87d8dfbc586ce2e6d48317ee9c031c9b
#
_entry.id   87d8dfbc586ce2e6d48317ee9c031c9b
#
_cell.length_a   1.000
_cell.length_b   1.000
_cell.length_c   1.000
_cell.angle_alpha   90.00
_cell.angle_beta   90.00
_cell.angle_gamma   90.00
#
_symmetry.space_group_name_H-M   'P 1'
#
loop_
_entity.id
_entity.type
_entity.pdbx_description
1 polymer ?
#
loop_
_entity_poly.entity_id
_entity_poly.type
_entity_poly.pdbx_seq_one_letter_code
_entity_poly.pdbx_strand_id
1 'polypeptide(L)'
;TTSATTPPVTVAAAPTPQPPPPPPTVSGIVDFTTIDVSRLDNYANPVLPAYYDATVAPLDNTPNNNPVSDRVATLGRVLFFDKRLSVNDTTSCASCHQQASGFDEPRRFSTGSSGTAFTSAHAMRLGNIKYYRPSTMFWDKRAASLELQVSQPITHPIEMGFDSAHGGINALLTKLAASTYYPDLFTLAFGNAAITEARIQQALAQFARSMISSASRWDTAYAQVFNATAQNRNLNAPLPGFSASEELGHQLFMTGRGQGGAGCAACHQPPTFALAANSLSNGLDANETIIFKSPSLKNVGLSR
;
A
#
# COMPACT_ATOMS: atom_id res chain seq x y z
N THR A 1 51.30 -37.51 -35.52
CA THR A 1 50.54 -36.58 -34.60
C THR A 1 49.81 -35.58 -35.47
N THR A 2 48.55 -35.90 -35.74
CA THR A 2 47.60 -35.01 -36.48
C THR A 2 46.88 -34.10 -35.49
N SER A 3 47.11 -32.81 -35.60
CA SER A 3 46.45 -31.79 -34.80
C SER A 3 45.06 -31.51 -35.36
N ALA A 4 44.01 -31.76 -34.58
CA ALA A 4 42.63 -31.46 -34.96
C ALA A 4 42.32 -29.99 -34.61
N THR A 5 42.02 -29.21 -35.64
CA THR A 5 41.55 -27.82 -35.49
C THR A 5 40.04 -27.83 -35.25
N THR A 6 39.61 -27.32 -34.08
CA THR A 6 38.21 -27.10 -33.72
C THR A 6 37.65 -25.92 -34.54
N PRO A 7 36.44 -26.01 -35.11
CA PRO A 7 35.86 -24.89 -35.84
C PRO A 7 35.38 -23.78 -34.89
N PRO A 8 35.35 -22.53 -35.35
CA PRO A 8 34.95 -21.39 -34.51
C PRO A 8 33.45 -21.46 -34.14
N VAL A 9 33.16 -21.24 -32.87
CA VAL A 9 31.78 -21.12 -32.34
C VAL A 9 31.20 -19.79 -32.81
N THR A 10 30.19 -19.81 -33.65
CA THR A 10 29.46 -18.63 -34.07
C THR A 10 28.51 -18.24 -32.92
N VAL A 11 28.82 -17.16 -32.21
CA VAL A 11 27.95 -16.56 -31.22
C VAL A 11 26.78 -15.87 -31.96
N ALA A 12 25.56 -16.36 -31.77
CA ALA A 12 24.38 -15.71 -32.31
C ALA A 12 24.21 -14.31 -31.68
N ALA A 13 23.99 -13.29 -32.53
CA ALA A 13 23.75 -11.94 -32.07
C ALA A 13 22.55 -11.88 -31.15
N ALA A 14 22.68 -11.15 -30.03
CA ALA A 14 21.57 -10.92 -29.12
C ALA A 14 20.40 -10.26 -29.85
N PRO A 15 19.13 -10.66 -29.56
CA PRO A 15 17.96 -10.04 -30.19
C PRO A 15 17.95 -8.54 -29.89
N THR A 16 17.77 -7.72 -30.92
CA THR A 16 17.59 -6.29 -30.80
C THR A 16 16.40 -5.98 -29.88
N PRO A 17 16.52 -5.04 -28.94
CA PRO A 17 15.40 -4.63 -28.09
C PRO A 17 14.22 -4.20 -28.96
N GLN A 18 13.08 -4.84 -28.76
CA GLN A 18 11.84 -4.48 -29.44
C GLN A 18 11.45 -3.06 -28.99
N PRO A 19 11.12 -2.15 -29.93
CA PRO A 19 10.65 -0.82 -29.54
C PRO A 19 9.41 -0.92 -28.62
N PRO A 20 9.26 -0.01 -27.64
CA PRO A 20 8.10 -0.02 -26.77
C PRO A 20 6.83 0.05 -27.63
N PRO A 21 5.76 -0.67 -27.26
CA PRO A 21 4.49 -0.60 -27.97
C PRO A 21 4.00 0.86 -28.03
N PRO A 22 3.33 1.27 -29.13
CA PRO A 22 2.77 2.61 -29.22
C PRO A 22 1.82 2.85 -28.02
N PRO A 23 1.72 4.09 -27.52
CA PRO A 23 0.77 4.40 -26.47
C PRO A 23 -0.64 3.99 -26.90
N PRO A 24 -1.44 3.41 -25.99
CA PRO A 24 -2.80 2.99 -26.30
C PRO A 24 -3.62 4.17 -26.83
N THR A 25 -4.57 3.87 -27.71
CA THR A 25 -5.56 4.85 -28.18
C THR A 25 -6.34 5.37 -26.97
N VAL A 26 -6.19 6.64 -26.68
CA VAL A 26 -6.51 7.30 -25.40
C VAL A 26 -8.03 7.50 -25.17
N SER A 27 -8.89 7.21 -26.17
CA SER A 27 -10.30 7.61 -26.17
C SER A 27 -11.10 7.04 -24.99
N GLY A 28 -10.93 5.77 -24.64
CA GLY A 28 -11.71 5.16 -23.56
C GLY A 28 -11.34 5.66 -22.15
N ILE A 29 -10.07 5.99 -21.90
CA ILE A 29 -9.61 6.40 -20.57
C ILE A 29 -10.11 7.81 -20.22
N VAL A 30 -9.93 8.77 -21.13
CA VAL A 30 -10.25 10.19 -20.87
C VAL A 30 -11.75 10.47 -20.79
N ASP A 31 -12.58 9.66 -21.46
CA ASP A 31 -14.02 9.82 -21.43
C ASP A 31 -14.65 9.38 -20.09
N PHE A 32 -14.01 8.47 -19.36
CA PHE A 32 -14.53 7.87 -18.14
C PHE A 32 -13.69 8.11 -16.89
N THR A 33 -12.51 8.72 -17.02
CA THR A 33 -11.61 9.01 -15.90
C THR A 33 -11.05 10.43 -16.00
N THR A 34 -10.51 10.93 -14.90
CA THR A 34 -9.77 12.20 -14.86
C THR A 34 -8.26 12.00 -15.06
N ILE A 35 -7.85 10.86 -15.61
CA ILE A 35 -6.44 10.52 -15.80
C ILE A 35 -5.89 11.23 -17.03
N ASP A 36 -4.83 12.01 -16.84
CA ASP A 36 -4.01 12.50 -17.93
C ASP A 36 -2.94 11.46 -18.26
N VAL A 37 -3.17 10.67 -19.31
CA VAL A 37 -2.24 9.61 -19.73
C VAL A 37 -0.92 10.14 -20.29
N SER A 38 -0.85 11.42 -20.65
CA SER A 38 0.39 12.08 -21.11
C SER A 38 1.27 12.50 -19.94
N ARG A 39 0.67 12.63 -18.73
CA ARG A 39 1.34 13.06 -17.51
C ARG A 39 0.79 12.33 -16.30
N LEU A 40 1.25 11.10 -16.10
CA LEU A 40 0.89 10.31 -14.92
C LEU A 40 1.49 10.89 -13.64
N ASP A 41 0.80 10.67 -12.52
CA ASP A 41 1.34 10.98 -11.21
C ASP A 41 2.59 10.12 -10.92
N ASN A 42 3.57 10.69 -10.21
CA ASN A 42 4.80 10.01 -9.81
C ASN A 42 4.57 9.16 -8.55
N TYR A 43 4.22 7.89 -8.73
CA TYR A 43 4.07 6.91 -7.65
C TYR A 43 5.36 6.13 -7.37
N ALA A 44 6.18 5.93 -8.42
CA ALA A 44 7.38 5.09 -8.35
C ALA A 44 8.51 5.76 -7.57
N ASN A 45 8.67 7.07 -7.70
CA ASN A 45 9.78 7.82 -7.14
C ASN A 45 9.30 9.07 -6.37
N PRO A 46 8.51 8.90 -5.29
CA PRO A 46 8.04 10.03 -4.51
C PRO A 46 9.21 10.78 -3.85
N VAL A 47 9.11 12.10 -3.76
CA VAL A 47 10.07 12.89 -2.98
C VAL A 47 9.80 12.64 -1.49
N LEU A 48 10.76 12.03 -0.81
CA LEU A 48 10.68 11.70 0.60
C LEU A 48 11.69 12.53 1.41
N PRO A 49 11.41 12.84 2.69
CA PRO A 49 12.38 13.45 3.58
C PRO A 49 13.66 12.60 3.72
N ALA A 50 14.79 13.26 3.99
CA ALA A 50 16.10 12.63 4.07
C ALA A 50 16.21 11.47 5.08
N TYR A 51 15.34 11.45 6.09
CA TYR A 51 15.29 10.35 7.08
C TYR A 51 14.58 9.08 6.58
N TYR A 52 13.98 9.08 5.38
CA TYR A 52 13.60 7.86 4.66
C TYR A 52 14.80 7.32 3.89
N ASP A 53 15.82 6.96 4.61
CA ASP A 53 17.13 6.53 4.10
C ASP A 53 17.32 5.00 4.15
N ALA A 54 18.57 4.56 4.07
CA ALA A 54 18.95 3.15 4.12
C ALA A 54 18.47 2.42 5.40
N THR A 55 18.12 3.12 6.48
CA THR A 55 17.59 2.50 7.70
C THR A 55 16.10 2.19 7.60
N VAL A 56 15.37 2.88 6.72
CA VAL A 56 13.95 2.65 6.44
C VAL A 56 13.77 1.65 5.30
N ALA A 57 14.69 1.60 4.34
CA ALA A 57 14.63 0.71 3.19
C ALA A 57 14.36 -0.78 3.54
N PRO A 58 14.92 -1.37 4.61
CA PRO A 58 14.62 -2.76 5.00
C PRO A 58 13.16 -2.99 5.41
N LEU A 59 12.40 -1.93 5.73
CA LEU A 59 10.98 -2.02 6.07
C LEU A 59 10.08 -2.07 4.84
N ASP A 60 10.61 -1.75 3.65
CA ASP A 60 9.86 -1.78 2.40
C ASP A 60 9.45 -3.22 2.06
N ASN A 61 8.15 -3.44 1.96
CA ASN A 61 7.55 -4.74 1.64
C ASN A 61 7.26 -4.92 0.15
N THR A 62 7.77 -4.04 -0.70
CA THR A 62 7.58 -4.14 -2.16
C THR A 62 8.32 -5.38 -2.68
N PRO A 63 7.61 -6.35 -3.29
CA PRO A 63 8.27 -7.55 -3.80
C PRO A 63 8.98 -7.26 -5.14
N ASN A 64 10.06 -7.98 -5.42
CA ASN A 64 10.87 -7.79 -6.63
C ASN A 64 10.07 -8.01 -7.93
N ASN A 65 9.05 -8.84 -7.91
CA ASN A 65 8.20 -9.13 -9.06
C ASN A 65 6.99 -8.19 -9.21
N ASN A 66 6.84 -7.22 -8.31
CA ASN A 66 5.81 -6.18 -8.39
C ASN A 66 6.33 -4.82 -7.91
N PRO A 67 7.42 -4.28 -8.50
CA PRO A 67 7.92 -2.94 -8.16
C PRO A 67 6.88 -1.88 -8.51
N VAL A 68 6.82 -0.80 -7.72
CA VAL A 68 5.89 0.30 -8.00
C VAL A 68 6.28 0.99 -9.31
N SER A 69 5.32 1.13 -10.21
CA SER A 69 5.44 1.91 -11.45
C SER A 69 4.25 2.85 -11.60
N ASP A 70 4.47 4.01 -12.23
CA ASP A 70 3.45 5.04 -12.37
C ASP A 70 2.22 4.52 -13.14
N ARG A 71 2.44 3.73 -14.19
CA ARG A 71 1.37 3.17 -15.03
C ARG A 71 0.50 2.17 -14.26
N VAL A 72 1.13 1.21 -13.58
CA VAL A 72 0.40 0.17 -12.85
C VAL A 72 -0.27 0.74 -11.60
N ALA A 73 0.37 1.66 -10.89
CA ALA A 73 -0.23 2.36 -9.76
C ALA A 73 -1.41 3.26 -10.18
N THR A 74 -1.35 3.88 -11.38
CA THR A 74 -2.47 4.62 -11.96
C THR A 74 -3.69 3.72 -12.18
N LEU A 75 -3.51 2.53 -12.77
CA LEU A 75 -4.59 1.55 -12.86
C LEU A 75 -5.11 1.17 -11.46
N GLY A 76 -4.19 0.95 -10.49
CA GLY A 76 -4.56 0.66 -9.10
C GLY A 76 -5.39 1.76 -8.46
N ARG A 77 -5.10 3.03 -8.75
CA ARG A 77 -5.90 4.17 -8.30
C ARG A 77 -7.33 4.12 -8.89
N VAL A 78 -7.48 3.86 -10.19
CA VAL A 78 -8.81 3.73 -10.78
C VAL A 78 -9.59 2.61 -10.12
N LEU A 79 -9.00 1.40 -10.01
CA LEU A 79 -9.61 0.26 -9.35
C LEU A 79 -10.01 0.57 -7.90
N PHE A 80 -9.18 1.29 -7.15
CA PHE A 80 -9.41 1.63 -5.75
C PHE A 80 -10.65 2.52 -5.53
N PHE A 81 -10.92 3.43 -6.46
CA PHE A 81 -12.04 4.37 -6.36
C PHE A 81 -13.29 3.92 -7.12
N ASP A 82 -13.19 2.93 -8.01
CA ASP A 82 -14.31 2.50 -8.83
C ASP A 82 -15.25 1.53 -8.07
N LYS A 83 -16.50 1.94 -7.94
CA LYS A 83 -17.55 1.14 -7.32
C LYS A 83 -17.92 -0.12 -8.12
N ARG A 84 -17.54 -0.20 -9.41
CA ARG A 84 -17.74 -1.40 -10.22
C ARG A 84 -17.01 -2.63 -9.69
N LEU A 85 -16.07 -2.44 -8.77
CA LEU A 85 -15.41 -3.55 -8.07
C LEU A 85 -16.34 -4.22 -7.04
N SER A 86 -17.53 -3.69 -6.75
CA SER A 86 -18.56 -4.40 -6.00
C SER A 86 -19.64 -4.99 -6.93
N VAL A 87 -20.31 -6.03 -6.46
CA VAL A 87 -21.28 -6.80 -7.26
C VAL A 87 -22.43 -5.94 -7.80
N ASN A 88 -22.81 -4.91 -7.08
CA ASN A 88 -23.94 -4.02 -7.36
C ASN A 88 -23.55 -2.54 -7.60
N ASP A 89 -22.30 -2.26 -7.84
CA ASP A 89 -21.77 -0.91 -8.15
C ASP A 89 -21.96 0.14 -7.03
N THR A 90 -22.07 -0.30 -5.76
CA THR A 90 -22.32 0.59 -4.63
C THR A 90 -21.07 0.93 -3.82
N THR A 91 -20.08 0.02 -3.81
CA THR A 91 -18.94 0.07 -2.89
C THR A 91 -17.62 -0.06 -3.64
N SER A 92 -16.65 0.76 -3.27
CA SER A 92 -15.25 0.69 -3.71
C SER A 92 -14.34 0.56 -2.49
N CYS A 93 -13.05 0.33 -2.69
CA CYS A 93 -12.07 0.38 -1.60
C CYS A 93 -12.10 1.74 -0.88
N ALA A 94 -12.24 2.83 -1.65
CA ALA A 94 -12.34 4.19 -1.13
C ALA A 94 -13.62 4.45 -0.32
N SER A 95 -14.63 3.60 -0.39
CA SER A 95 -15.84 3.74 0.43
C SER A 95 -15.55 3.49 1.92
N CYS A 96 -14.59 2.59 2.22
CA CYS A 96 -14.15 2.24 3.57
C CYS A 96 -12.78 2.87 3.89
N HIS A 97 -11.88 3.01 2.93
CA HIS A 97 -10.58 3.64 3.09
C HIS A 97 -10.60 5.06 2.52
N GLN A 98 -11.18 5.99 3.29
CA GLN A 98 -11.46 7.36 2.85
C GLN A 98 -10.21 8.25 2.92
N GLN A 99 -9.86 8.90 1.82
CA GLN A 99 -8.68 9.78 1.76
C GLN A 99 -8.76 10.92 2.77
N ALA A 100 -9.94 11.50 2.99
CA ALA A 100 -10.15 12.57 3.96
C ALA A 100 -9.87 12.14 5.42
N SER A 101 -9.95 10.84 5.70
CA SER A 101 -9.63 10.23 7.00
C SER A 101 -8.24 9.57 7.02
N GLY A 102 -7.34 9.95 6.10
CA GLY A 102 -6.00 9.35 5.99
C GLY A 102 -6.03 7.90 5.49
N PHE A 103 -6.97 7.56 4.61
CA PHE A 103 -7.27 6.22 4.11
C PHE A 103 -7.70 5.25 5.23
N ASP A 104 -8.42 5.80 6.21
CA ASP A 104 -9.11 5.10 7.28
C ASP A 104 -10.62 5.38 7.16
N GLU A 105 -11.43 4.92 8.10
CA GLU A 105 -12.87 5.15 8.15
C GLU A 105 -13.27 5.90 9.43
N PRO A 106 -14.18 6.89 9.36
CA PRO A 106 -14.70 7.58 10.55
C PRO A 106 -15.73 6.78 11.34
N ARG A 107 -16.12 5.58 10.86
CA ARG A 107 -17.10 4.69 11.51
C ARG A 107 -16.40 3.51 12.16
N ARG A 108 -17.01 2.96 13.21
CA ARG A 108 -16.49 1.76 13.88
C ARG A 108 -16.45 0.54 12.95
N PHE A 109 -17.49 0.36 12.13
CA PHE A 109 -17.61 -0.73 11.17
C PHE A 109 -18.09 -0.20 9.82
N SER A 110 -17.54 -0.73 8.75
CA SER A 110 -17.90 -0.35 7.39
C SER A 110 -19.25 -0.90 6.99
N THR A 111 -20.03 -0.09 6.27
CA THR A 111 -21.25 -0.57 5.62
C THR A 111 -20.86 -1.36 4.37
N GLY A 112 -21.30 -2.61 4.26
CA GLY A 112 -21.06 -3.46 3.11
C GLY A 112 -21.88 -3.07 1.87
N SER A 113 -21.64 -3.77 0.76
CA SER A 113 -22.27 -3.50 -0.55
C SER A 113 -23.80 -3.59 -0.54
N SER A 114 -24.38 -4.40 0.33
CA SER A 114 -25.85 -4.45 0.50
C SER A 114 -26.47 -3.17 1.09
N GLY A 115 -25.68 -2.29 1.71
CA GLY A 115 -26.14 -1.12 2.43
C GLY A 115 -26.77 -1.41 3.81
N THR A 116 -26.94 -2.66 4.18
CA THR A 116 -27.62 -3.09 5.43
C THR A 116 -26.75 -3.94 6.35
N ALA A 117 -25.74 -4.61 5.81
CA ALA A 117 -24.79 -5.40 6.58
C ALA A 117 -23.53 -4.59 6.90
N PHE A 118 -22.88 -4.91 8.02
CA PHE A 118 -21.67 -4.25 8.49
C PHE A 118 -20.53 -5.25 8.62
N THR A 119 -19.29 -4.77 8.40
CA THR A 119 -18.08 -5.56 8.67
C THR A 119 -17.93 -5.85 10.17
N SER A 120 -17.23 -6.92 10.51
CA SER A 120 -16.95 -7.29 11.91
C SER A 120 -15.75 -6.57 12.51
N ALA A 121 -14.93 -5.89 11.68
CA ALA A 121 -13.76 -5.15 12.11
C ALA A 121 -13.71 -3.78 11.44
N HIS A 122 -13.05 -2.84 12.11
CA HIS A 122 -12.77 -1.52 11.57
C HIS A 122 -11.84 -1.59 10.34
N ALA A 123 -12.08 -0.75 9.33
CA ALA A 123 -11.18 -0.64 8.18
C ALA A 123 -9.80 -0.18 8.61
N MET A 124 -8.75 -0.93 8.22
CA MET A 124 -7.38 -0.56 8.59
C MET A 124 -6.90 0.65 7.80
N ARG A 125 -6.24 1.57 8.50
CA ARG A 125 -5.55 2.70 7.84
C ARG A 125 -4.48 2.19 6.89
N LEU A 126 -4.45 2.72 5.65
CA LEU A 126 -3.51 2.30 4.61
C LEU A 126 -2.24 3.14 4.55
N GLY A 127 -2.22 4.32 5.17
CA GLY A 127 -1.03 5.17 5.19
C GLY A 127 0.21 4.44 5.68
N ASN A 128 1.29 4.53 4.90
CA ASN A 128 2.58 3.87 5.16
C ASN A 128 2.54 2.32 5.19
N ILE A 129 1.52 1.69 4.59
CA ILE A 129 1.43 0.22 4.51
C ILE A 129 2.67 -0.42 3.84
N LYS A 130 3.37 0.34 2.99
CA LYS A 130 4.64 -0.04 2.36
C LYS A 130 5.71 -0.45 3.36
N TYR A 131 5.77 0.19 4.53
CA TYR A 131 6.86 0.06 5.49
C TYR A 131 6.55 -0.93 6.63
N TYR A 132 5.83 -2.00 6.34
CA TYR A 132 5.58 -3.08 7.28
C TYR A 132 6.25 -4.38 6.81
N ARG A 133 7.30 -4.78 7.51
CA ARG A 133 8.10 -5.96 7.17
C ARG A 133 7.92 -7.09 8.17
N PRO A 134 6.85 -7.76 8.29
CA PRO A 134 6.65 -9.12 7.84
C PRO A 134 5.80 -9.26 6.59
N SER A 135 5.25 -8.21 6.04
CA SER A 135 4.42 -8.20 4.81
C SER A 135 3.05 -8.87 4.95
N THR A 136 2.74 -9.50 6.08
CA THR A 136 1.43 -10.11 6.35
C THR A 136 0.37 -9.04 6.59
N MET A 137 -0.84 -9.24 6.06
CA MET A 137 -1.90 -8.23 6.03
C MET A 137 -3.16 -8.71 6.76
N PHE A 138 -4.11 -7.81 6.93
CA PHE A 138 -5.25 -7.86 7.85
C PHE A 138 -4.85 -7.74 9.33
N TRP A 139 -5.83 -7.54 10.21
CA TRP A 139 -5.62 -7.48 11.65
C TRP A 139 -4.96 -8.75 12.19
N ASP A 140 -5.42 -9.91 11.72
CA ASP A 140 -4.98 -11.25 12.12
C ASP A 140 -3.80 -11.80 11.30
N LYS A 141 -3.23 -11.00 10.40
CA LYS A 141 -2.07 -11.37 9.56
C LYS A 141 -2.30 -12.58 8.63
N ARG A 142 -3.56 -12.94 8.33
CA ARG A 142 -3.89 -14.13 7.53
C ARG A 142 -3.47 -14.07 6.06
N ALA A 143 -3.33 -12.87 5.48
CA ALA A 143 -2.83 -12.73 4.12
C ALA A 143 -1.30 -12.60 4.10
N ALA A 144 -0.63 -13.43 3.31
CA ALA A 144 0.83 -13.50 3.28
C ALA A 144 1.50 -12.30 2.58
N SER A 145 0.76 -11.51 1.81
CA SER A 145 1.25 -10.30 1.14
C SER A 145 0.10 -9.32 0.89
N LEU A 146 0.46 -8.09 0.52
CA LEU A 146 -0.53 -7.07 0.14
C LEU A 146 -1.27 -7.48 -1.13
N GLU A 147 -0.59 -8.09 -2.10
CA GLU A 147 -1.20 -8.61 -3.33
C GLU A 147 -2.31 -9.62 -3.02
N LEU A 148 -2.05 -10.55 -2.13
CA LEU A 148 -3.05 -11.56 -1.72
C LEU A 148 -4.16 -11.00 -0.83
N GLN A 149 -3.91 -9.86 -0.19
CA GLN A 149 -4.90 -9.20 0.66
C GLN A 149 -5.96 -8.48 -0.18
N VAL A 150 -5.55 -7.69 -1.20
CA VAL A 150 -6.43 -6.70 -1.85
C VAL A 150 -7.59 -7.31 -2.64
N SER A 151 -7.53 -8.58 -3.03
CA SER A 151 -8.66 -9.27 -3.69
C SER A 151 -9.65 -9.89 -2.70
N GLN A 152 -9.28 -10.11 -1.44
CA GLN A 152 -10.17 -10.75 -0.46
C GLN A 152 -11.41 -9.91 -0.13
N PRO A 153 -11.34 -8.57 0.07
CA PRO A 153 -12.53 -7.74 0.22
C PRO A 153 -13.49 -7.82 -0.98
N ILE A 154 -12.95 -7.98 -2.19
CA ILE A 154 -13.76 -8.08 -3.41
C ILE A 154 -14.65 -9.31 -3.37
N THR A 155 -14.11 -10.44 -2.91
CA THR A 155 -14.84 -11.72 -2.83
C THR A 155 -15.56 -11.93 -1.49
N HIS A 156 -15.44 -10.99 -0.57
CA HIS A 156 -16.12 -11.06 0.73
C HIS A 156 -17.63 -10.72 0.59
N PRO A 157 -18.54 -11.59 1.08
CA PRO A 157 -19.98 -11.43 0.84
C PRO A 157 -20.57 -10.14 1.39
N ILE A 158 -20.03 -9.61 2.48
CA ILE A 158 -20.49 -8.35 3.07
C ILE A 158 -19.80 -7.15 2.40
N GLU A 159 -18.48 -7.19 2.20
CA GLU A 159 -17.73 -6.01 1.76
C GLU A 159 -18.08 -5.62 0.33
N MET A 160 -17.66 -6.40 -0.69
CA MET A 160 -17.89 -6.04 -2.10
C MET A 160 -18.76 -7.08 -2.85
N GLY A 161 -19.02 -8.24 -2.28
CA GLY A 161 -20.11 -9.15 -2.65
C GLY A 161 -19.86 -10.09 -3.83
N PHE A 162 -18.65 -10.14 -4.43
CA PHE A 162 -18.31 -11.14 -5.44
C PHE A 162 -17.94 -12.48 -4.81
N ASP A 163 -18.80 -13.00 -3.93
CA ASP A 163 -18.65 -14.31 -3.33
C ASP A 163 -18.96 -15.47 -4.32
N SER A 164 -18.91 -16.70 -3.83
CA SER A 164 -19.19 -17.87 -4.67
C SER A 164 -20.62 -17.89 -5.26
N ALA A 165 -21.60 -17.32 -4.54
CA ALA A 165 -22.97 -17.23 -5.02
C ALA A 165 -23.12 -16.19 -6.16
N HIS A 166 -22.20 -15.24 -6.26
CA HIS A 166 -22.17 -14.20 -7.27
C HIS A 166 -21.05 -14.40 -8.31
N GLY A 167 -20.58 -15.63 -8.48
CA GLY A 167 -19.60 -16.01 -9.51
C GLY A 167 -18.14 -15.71 -9.17
N GLY A 168 -17.85 -15.25 -7.95
CA GLY A 168 -16.51 -15.02 -7.47
C GLY A 168 -15.75 -13.97 -8.26
N ILE A 169 -14.42 -14.03 -8.15
CA ILE A 169 -13.52 -13.11 -8.87
C ILE A 169 -13.71 -13.15 -10.38
N ASN A 170 -14.06 -14.30 -10.96
CA ASN A 170 -14.25 -14.44 -12.40
C ASN A 170 -15.41 -13.57 -12.93
N ALA A 171 -16.48 -13.40 -12.15
CA ALA A 171 -17.57 -12.50 -12.51
C ALA A 171 -17.09 -11.03 -12.57
N LEU A 172 -16.23 -10.61 -11.64
CA LEU A 172 -15.58 -9.30 -11.71
C LEU A 172 -14.70 -9.17 -12.95
N LEU A 173 -13.85 -10.16 -13.25
CA LEU A 173 -12.98 -10.12 -14.45
C LEU A 173 -13.82 -9.93 -15.72
N THR A 174 -14.91 -10.67 -15.86
CA THR A 174 -15.86 -10.53 -16.97
C THR A 174 -16.49 -9.14 -17.03
N LYS A 175 -16.95 -8.62 -15.89
CA LYS A 175 -17.54 -7.29 -15.77
C LYS A 175 -16.58 -6.18 -16.20
N LEU A 176 -15.32 -6.24 -15.76
CA LEU A 176 -14.31 -5.26 -16.14
C LEU A 176 -13.93 -5.37 -17.61
N ALA A 177 -13.82 -6.59 -18.17
CA ALA A 177 -13.53 -6.81 -19.59
C ALA A 177 -14.62 -6.26 -20.52
N ALA A 178 -15.86 -6.23 -20.06
CA ALA A 178 -16.98 -5.66 -20.80
C ALA A 178 -17.07 -4.12 -20.73
N SER A 179 -16.24 -3.48 -19.92
CA SER A 179 -16.23 -2.01 -19.83
C SER A 179 -15.46 -1.36 -20.98
N THR A 180 -15.79 -0.12 -21.27
CA THR A 180 -15.17 0.63 -22.37
C THR A 180 -13.74 1.10 -22.09
N TYR A 181 -13.32 1.19 -20.82
CA TYR A 181 -12.04 1.81 -20.45
C TYR A 181 -11.06 0.86 -19.71
N TYR A 182 -11.53 -0.21 -19.10
CA TYR A 182 -10.59 -1.12 -18.42
C TYR A 182 -9.63 -1.83 -19.38
N PRO A 183 -10.04 -2.33 -20.57
CA PRO A 183 -9.08 -2.88 -21.52
C PRO A 183 -7.94 -1.91 -21.87
N ASP A 184 -8.24 -0.63 -22.04
CA ASP A 184 -7.25 0.41 -22.33
C ASP A 184 -6.37 0.71 -21.11
N LEU A 185 -6.93 0.76 -19.91
CA LEU A 185 -6.17 0.94 -18.67
C LEU A 185 -5.20 -0.23 -18.41
N PHE A 186 -5.64 -1.47 -18.66
CA PHE A 186 -4.77 -2.65 -18.55
C PHE A 186 -3.69 -2.63 -19.64
N THR A 187 -4.00 -2.16 -20.84
CA THR A 187 -3.00 -1.97 -21.90
C THR A 187 -1.98 -0.91 -21.51
N LEU A 188 -2.42 0.22 -20.95
CA LEU A 188 -1.51 1.25 -20.41
C LEU A 188 -0.58 0.69 -19.33
N ALA A 189 -1.13 -0.11 -18.41
CA ALA A 189 -0.40 -0.63 -17.26
C ALA A 189 0.56 -1.79 -17.61
N PHE A 190 0.10 -2.73 -18.46
CA PHE A 190 0.77 -4.02 -18.68
C PHE A 190 1.13 -4.29 -20.16
N GLY A 191 0.87 -3.36 -21.06
CA GLY A 191 1.17 -3.49 -22.49
C GLY A 191 0.17 -4.34 -23.30
N ASN A 192 -0.89 -4.87 -22.66
CA ASN A 192 -1.99 -5.59 -23.33
C ASN A 192 -3.27 -5.59 -22.47
N ALA A 193 -4.43 -5.81 -23.09
CA ALA A 193 -5.75 -5.71 -22.51
C ALA A 193 -6.17 -6.90 -21.61
N ALA A 194 -5.30 -7.89 -21.34
CA ALA A 194 -5.66 -9.03 -20.52
C ALA A 194 -5.95 -8.63 -19.07
N ILE A 195 -7.17 -8.88 -18.61
CA ILE A 195 -7.63 -8.61 -17.25
C ILE A 195 -7.57 -9.92 -16.44
N THR A 196 -6.73 -9.96 -15.42
CA THR A 196 -6.56 -11.13 -14.56
C THR A 196 -6.56 -10.72 -13.09
N GLU A 197 -6.92 -11.63 -12.19
CA GLU A 197 -6.84 -11.37 -10.74
C GLU A 197 -5.44 -10.92 -10.33
N ALA A 198 -4.39 -11.60 -10.79
CA ALA A 198 -3.01 -11.25 -10.47
C ALA A 198 -2.66 -9.80 -10.86
N ARG A 199 -3.13 -9.32 -12.00
CA ARG A 199 -2.90 -7.92 -12.43
C ARG A 199 -3.71 -6.92 -11.61
N ILE A 200 -4.93 -7.26 -11.21
CA ILE A 200 -5.73 -6.45 -10.27
C ILE A 200 -5.00 -6.36 -8.92
N GLN A 201 -4.52 -7.49 -8.41
CA GLN A 201 -3.75 -7.57 -7.18
C GLN A 201 -2.48 -6.70 -7.26
N GLN A 202 -1.72 -6.83 -8.34
CA GLN A 202 -0.51 -6.03 -8.58
C GLN A 202 -0.81 -4.53 -8.58
N ALA A 203 -1.83 -4.12 -9.32
CA ALA A 203 -2.18 -2.71 -9.47
C ALA A 203 -2.68 -2.08 -8.15
N LEU A 204 -3.61 -2.73 -7.46
CA LEU A 204 -4.12 -2.26 -6.17
C LEU A 204 -3.01 -2.22 -5.11
N ALA A 205 -2.13 -3.22 -5.06
CA ALA A 205 -1.02 -3.25 -4.13
C ALA A 205 0.00 -2.14 -4.39
N GLN A 206 0.32 -1.83 -5.66
CA GLN A 206 1.20 -0.72 -6.00
C GLN A 206 0.60 0.63 -5.59
N PHE A 207 -0.69 0.85 -5.86
CA PHE A 207 -1.37 2.06 -5.43
C PHE A 207 -1.41 2.19 -3.90
N ALA A 208 -1.75 1.12 -3.17
CA ALA A 208 -1.73 1.16 -1.70
C ALA A 208 -0.33 1.44 -1.14
N ARG A 209 0.75 0.90 -1.73
CA ARG A 209 2.14 1.23 -1.35
C ARG A 209 2.54 2.67 -1.64
N SER A 210 1.88 3.33 -2.57
CA SER A 210 2.14 4.75 -2.86
C SER A 210 1.54 5.72 -1.82
N MET A 211 0.69 5.23 -0.91
CA MET A 211 0.07 6.02 0.15
C MET A 211 1.06 6.30 1.28
N ILE A 212 2.05 7.16 1.02
CA ILE A 212 3.09 7.51 1.98
C ILE A 212 2.75 8.84 2.65
N SER A 213 2.60 8.83 3.97
CA SER A 213 2.41 10.02 4.78
C SER A 213 3.76 10.45 5.38
N SER A 214 4.33 11.53 4.85
CA SER A 214 5.65 12.06 5.22
C SER A 214 5.68 13.59 5.35
N ALA A 215 4.51 14.24 5.49
CA ALA A 215 4.36 15.68 5.56
C ALA A 215 3.54 16.13 6.79
N SER A 216 3.42 15.30 7.83
CA SER A 216 2.77 15.70 9.06
C SER A 216 3.60 16.75 9.81
N ARG A 217 3.00 17.36 10.84
CA ARG A 217 3.71 18.31 11.71
C ARG A 217 4.95 17.67 12.36
N TRP A 218 4.85 16.40 12.75
CA TRP A 218 6.00 15.63 13.24
C TRP A 218 7.09 15.50 12.17
N ASP A 219 6.71 15.16 10.94
CA ASP A 219 7.66 15.00 9.82
C ASP A 219 8.42 16.30 9.55
N THR A 220 7.70 17.43 9.51
CA THR A 220 8.30 18.75 9.29
C THR A 220 9.27 19.14 10.42
N ALA A 221 8.90 18.88 11.67
CA ALA A 221 9.73 19.17 12.83
C ALA A 221 10.96 18.24 12.89
N TYR A 222 10.76 16.94 12.68
CA TYR A 222 11.87 15.98 12.71
C TYR A 222 12.88 16.21 11.56
N ALA A 223 12.42 16.62 10.39
CA ALA A 223 13.32 16.95 9.28
C ALA A 223 14.34 18.06 9.64
N GLN A 224 14.00 18.97 10.57
CA GLN A 224 14.89 20.06 10.99
C GLN A 224 15.98 19.60 11.97
N VAL A 225 15.71 18.54 12.75
CA VAL A 225 16.65 18.03 13.76
C VAL A 225 17.33 16.73 13.33
N PHE A 226 16.88 16.14 12.23
CA PHE A 226 17.44 14.88 11.72
C PHE A 226 18.94 15.00 11.45
N ASN A 227 19.70 14.05 11.96
CA ASN A 227 21.12 13.88 11.64
C ASN A 227 21.44 12.39 11.53
N ALA A 228 21.79 11.94 10.33
CA ALA A 228 22.06 10.54 10.04
C ALA A 228 23.22 9.93 10.86
N THR A 229 24.16 10.76 11.31
CA THR A 229 25.35 10.34 12.07
C THR A 229 25.19 10.49 13.59
N ALA A 230 24.15 11.17 14.05
CA ALA A 230 23.90 11.35 15.48
C ALA A 230 23.38 10.06 16.11
N GLN A 231 23.64 9.93 17.43
CA GLN A 231 23.06 8.85 18.22
C GLN A 231 21.53 8.82 18.05
N ASN A 232 20.98 7.64 17.77
CA ASN A 232 19.57 7.44 17.48
C ASN A 232 19.01 8.45 16.45
N ARG A 233 19.85 8.97 15.54
CA ARG A 233 19.48 9.89 14.46
C ARG A 233 18.70 11.12 14.95
N ASN A 234 18.95 11.56 16.18
CA ASN A 234 18.22 12.62 16.88
C ASN A 234 16.70 12.38 17.03
N LEU A 235 16.25 11.14 17.04
CA LEU A 235 14.82 10.81 17.25
C LEU A 235 14.30 11.28 18.62
N ASN A 236 15.18 11.47 19.61
CA ASN A 236 14.83 11.94 20.95
C ASN A 236 15.08 13.45 21.12
N ALA A 237 15.52 14.15 20.08
CA ALA A 237 15.76 15.60 20.17
C ALA A 237 14.43 16.35 20.27
N PRO A 238 14.40 17.51 20.98
CA PRO A 238 13.23 18.37 20.99
C PRO A 238 12.81 18.77 19.58
N LEU A 239 11.51 18.74 19.32
CA LEU A 239 10.94 18.96 17.99
C LEU A 239 10.53 20.44 17.83
N PRO A 240 11.13 21.18 16.86
CA PRO A 240 10.81 22.59 16.66
C PRO A 240 9.31 22.83 16.42
N GLY A 241 8.76 23.81 17.13
CA GLY A 241 7.35 24.17 17.03
C GLY A 241 6.38 23.28 17.82
N PHE A 242 6.88 22.33 18.62
CA PHE A 242 6.07 21.58 19.57
C PHE A 242 5.93 22.37 20.89
N SER A 243 4.76 22.30 21.50
CA SER A 243 4.52 22.82 22.84
C SER A 243 5.20 21.94 23.90
N ALA A 244 5.36 22.45 25.12
CA ALA A 244 5.93 21.69 26.24
C ALA A 244 5.16 20.37 26.52
N SER A 245 3.83 20.39 26.36
CA SER A 245 3.01 19.18 26.52
C SER A 245 3.23 18.15 25.40
N GLU A 246 3.37 18.61 24.17
CA GLU A 246 3.67 17.74 23.03
C GLU A 246 5.08 17.17 23.12
N GLU A 247 6.06 17.95 23.55
CA GLU A 247 7.42 17.46 23.83
C GLU A 247 7.44 16.42 24.94
N LEU A 248 6.68 16.62 26.02
CA LEU A 248 6.53 15.61 27.06
C LEU A 248 5.92 14.33 26.48
N GLY A 249 4.90 14.45 25.63
CA GLY A 249 4.31 13.30 24.92
C GLY A 249 5.32 12.59 24.02
N HIS A 250 6.13 13.33 23.28
CA HIS A 250 7.21 12.80 22.45
C HIS A 250 8.25 12.03 23.30
N GLN A 251 8.71 12.63 24.40
CA GLN A 251 9.65 11.97 25.33
C GLN A 251 9.06 10.69 25.93
N LEU A 252 7.81 10.72 26.38
CA LEU A 252 7.13 9.53 26.92
C LEU A 252 6.99 8.42 25.86
N PHE A 253 6.68 8.80 24.63
CA PHE A 253 6.57 7.86 23.51
C PHE A 253 7.89 7.16 23.21
N MET A 254 8.99 7.93 23.18
CA MET A 254 10.32 7.47 22.81
C MET A 254 11.03 6.72 23.95
N THR A 255 10.75 7.06 25.21
CA THR A 255 11.43 6.52 26.39
C THR A 255 10.83 5.19 26.80
N GLY A 256 11.69 4.19 27.08
CA GLY A 256 11.28 2.87 27.54
C GLY A 256 10.57 2.90 28.90
N ARG A 257 9.68 1.93 29.15
CA ARG A 257 8.92 1.83 30.42
C ARG A 257 9.82 1.75 31.64
N GLY A 258 10.94 1.02 31.58
CA GLY A 258 11.92 0.91 32.66
C GLY A 258 12.68 2.20 32.96
N GLN A 259 12.53 3.22 32.12
CA GLN A 259 13.18 4.53 32.25
C GLN A 259 12.16 5.66 32.49
N GLY A 260 10.94 5.31 32.88
CA GLY A 260 9.88 6.28 33.18
C GLY A 260 9.07 6.76 31.97
N GLY A 261 9.24 6.15 30.79
CA GLY A 261 8.44 6.43 29.59
C GLY A 261 7.28 5.48 29.38
N ALA A 262 6.51 5.66 28.30
CA ALA A 262 5.42 4.78 27.89
C ALA A 262 5.90 3.61 27.03
N GLY A 263 7.08 3.71 26.40
CA GLY A 263 7.72 2.67 25.60
C GLY A 263 7.04 2.39 24.26
N CYS A 264 6.26 3.34 23.73
CA CYS A 264 5.47 3.13 22.51
C CYS A 264 6.36 2.90 21.27
N ALA A 265 7.51 3.58 21.20
CA ALA A 265 8.46 3.46 20.09
C ALA A 265 9.07 2.05 19.96
N ALA A 266 9.02 1.21 21.00
CA ALA A 266 9.46 -0.18 20.92
C ALA A 266 8.63 -1.00 19.91
N CYS A 267 7.34 -0.68 19.78
CA CYS A 267 6.43 -1.29 18.82
C CYS A 267 6.17 -0.39 17.60
N HIS A 268 5.96 0.90 17.81
CA HIS A 268 5.64 1.88 16.76
C HIS A 268 6.88 2.70 16.40
N GLN A 269 7.76 2.12 15.60
CA GLN A 269 9.09 2.67 15.34
C GLN A 269 9.07 3.89 14.38
N PRO A 270 9.55 5.08 14.82
CA PRO A 270 9.78 6.19 13.92
C PRO A 270 10.87 5.85 12.87
N PRO A 271 10.87 6.49 11.70
CA PRO A 271 9.97 7.57 11.26
C PRO A 271 8.68 7.09 10.61
N THR A 272 8.53 5.80 10.33
CA THR A 272 7.36 5.25 9.65
C THR A 272 6.19 4.99 10.60
N PHE A 273 6.47 4.88 11.89
CA PHE A 273 5.52 4.49 12.94
C PHE A 273 4.74 3.20 12.63
N ALA A 274 5.34 2.37 11.79
CA ALA A 274 4.83 1.03 11.52
C ALA A 274 5.11 0.10 12.72
N LEU A 275 4.32 -0.95 12.83
CA LEU A 275 4.51 -1.96 13.86
C LEU A 275 5.82 -2.72 13.61
N ALA A 276 6.65 -2.85 14.64
CA ALA A 276 7.86 -3.66 14.56
C ALA A 276 7.53 -5.15 14.35
N ALA A 277 8.38 -5.85 13.60
CA ALA A 277 8.16 -7.25 13.24
C ALA A 277 8.06 -8.20 14.46
N ASN A 278 8.78 -7.86 15.52
CA ASN A 278 8.84 -8.62 16.79
C ASN A 278 7.86 -8.11 17.85
N SER A 279 6.91 -7.24 17.49
CA SER A 279 5.92 -6.76 18.45
C SER A 279 5.07 -7.90 18.97
N LEU A 280 4.90 -7.91 20.27
CA LEU A 280 4.05 -8.87 21.00
C LEU A 280 2.58 -8.40 20.97
N SER A 281 1.69 -9.26 21.48
CA SER A 281 0.30 -8.85 21.76
C SER A 281 0.28 -7.61 22.67
N ASN A 282 -0.72 -6.76 22.46
CA ASN A 282 -0.95 -5.59 23.32
C ASN A 282 -1.52 -5.97 24.71
N GLY A 283 -1.84 -7.26 24.93
CA GLY A 283 -2.38 -7.77 26.18
C GLY A 283 -3.80 -7.33 26.47
N LEU A 284 -4.58 -6.92 25.44
CA LEU A 284 -5.95 -6.47 25.61
C LEU A 284 -6.87 -7.61 26.03
N ASP A 285 -6.69 -8.78 25.43
CA ASP A 285 -7.47 -9.98 25.72
C ASP A 285 -6.64 -11.01 26.50
N ALA A 286 -7.22 -11.60 27.53
CA ALA A 286 -6.58 -12.68 28.28
C ALA A 286 -6.37 -13.90 27.36
N ASN A 287 -5.18 -14.48 27.42
CA ASN A 287 -4.79 -15.64 26.59
C ASN A 287 -4.79 -15.38 25.08
N GLU A 288 -4.63 -14.12 24.65
CA GLU A 288 -4.49 -13.78 23.24
C GLU A 288 -3.30 -14.51 22.61
N THR A 289 -3.59 -15.38 21.65
CA THR A 289 -2.58 -16.13 20.87
C THR A 289 -2.29 -15.50 19.53
N ILE A 290 -3.17 -14.58 19.07
CA ILE A 290 -3.04 -13.86 17.82
C ILE A 290 -2.38 -12.51 18.08
N ILE A 291 -1.22 -12.30 17.48
CA ILE A 291 -0.55 -11.00 17.50
C ILE A 291 -1.11 -10.17 16.34
N PHE A 292 -1.98 -9.22 16.68
CA PHE A 292 -2.59 -8.36 15.67
C PHE A 292 -1.58 -7.44 15.00
N LYS A 293 -1.77 -7.23 13.69
CA LYS A 293 -1.07 -6.17 12.96
C LYS A 293 -1.76 -4.85 13.24
N SER A 294 -1.07 -3.94 13.93
CA SER A 294 -1.50 -2.55 14.02
C SER A 294 -1.08 -1.78 12.77
N PRO A 295 -1.92 -0.88 12.22
CA PRO A 295 -1.50 0.03 11.17
C PRO A 295 -0.45 1.02 11.68
N SER A 296 0.23 1.73 10.76
CA SER A 296 1.10 2.85 11.12
C SER A 296 0.31 3.90 11.90
N LEU A 297 0.96 4.56 12.88
CA LEU A 297 0.35 5.69 13.61
C LEU A 297 0.29 6.99 12.79
N LYS A 298 0.85 7.00 11.58
CA LYS A 298 0.67 8.15 10.68
C LYS A 298 -0.82 8.42 10.46
N ASN A 299 -1.21 9.69 10.55
CA ASN A 299 -2.60 10.14 10.42
C ASN A 299 -3.57 9.60 11.49
N VAL A 300 -3.06 9.08 12.63
CA VAL A 300 -3.91 8.55 13.71
C VAL A 300 -4.93 9.57 14.23
N GLY A 301 -4.61 10.85 14.19
CA GLY A 301 -5.54 11.91 14.58
C GLY A 301 -6.73 12.12 13.63
N LEU A 302 -6.73 11.50 12.44
CA LEU A 302 -7.86 11.52 11.48
C LEU A 302 -8.76 10.30 11.64
N SER A 303 -8.34 9.30 12.42
CA SER A 303 -9.08 8.09 12.75
C SER A 303 -9.98 8.28 13.96
N ARG A 304 -11.07 7.52 14.08
CA ARG A 304 -11.96 7.52 15.25
C ARG A 304 -11.89 6.22 16.01
#